data_9283b12945b7e104bf42629b9ffdd66a
#
_entry.id   9283b12945b7e104bf42629b9ffdd66a
#
_cell.length_a   1.000
_cell.length_b   1.000
_cell.length_c   1.000
_cell.angle_alpha   90.00
_cell.angle_beta   90.00
_cell.angle_gamma   90.00
#
_symmetry.space_group_name_H-M   'P 1'
#
loop_
_entity.id
_entity.type
_entity.pdbx_description
1 polymer ?
#
loop_
_entity_poly.entity_id
_entity_poly.type
_entity_poly.pdbx_seq_one_letter_code
_entity_poly.pdbx_strand_id
1 'polypeptide(L)'
;MKFAVALYESDASMVGYVDELNNLADTVKESFIETFLNDYGYLYDYVNGAYADLSVRPNMAIAIGLDYSPLDRRQRKRVLDFVTRELLTPKGLRSLSPKSYGYNPTYVGNPIEREYAVHQGPARPWLFGFYADAYFKVFGVSGLSFIERMLIGYEDEMTEGCIGSLSELFDGNPPFAGRGAVSASKNVGEILRTLRNVKEISKQLTTETSESI
;
A
#
# COMPACT_ATOMS: atom_id res chain seq x y z
N MET A 1 3.38 -16.85 9.14
CA MET A 1 3.62 -18.23 8.67
C MET A 1 4.75 -18.30 7.64
N LYS A 2 4.59 -17.89 6.38
CA LYS A 2 5.67 -18.02 5.35
C LYS A 2 7.00 -17.35 5.74
N PHE A 3 6.99 -16.23 6.46
CA PHE A 3 8.22 -15.64 7.01
C PHE A 3 8.88 -16.55 8.06
N ALA A 4 8.10 -17.20 8.93
CA ALA A 4 8.64 -18.17 9.89
C ALA A 4 9.21 -19.40 9.17
N VAL A 5 8.56 -19.88 8.10
CA VAL A 5 9.10 -20.93 7.23
C VAL A 5 10.49 -20.54 6.73
N ALA A 6 10.64 -19.35 6.15
CA ALA A 6 11.94 -18.88 5.64
C ALA A 6 13.04 -18.78 6.71
N LEU A 7 12.68 -18.51 7.98
CA LEU A 7 13.63 -18.49 9.09
C LEU A 7 14.09 -19.91 9.52
N TYR A 8 13.20 -20.90 9.47
CA TYR A 8 13.47 -22.26 9.97
C TYR A 8 13.85 -23.25 8.86
N GLU A 9 13.75 -22.86 7.59
CA GLU A 9 13.99 -23.75 6.44
C GLU A 9 15.40 -24.37 6.42
N SER A 10 16.38 -23.68 6.99
CA SER A 10 17.77 -24.18 7.11
C SER A 10 18.03 -25.06 8.34
N ASP A 11 17.07 -25.17 9.27
CA ASP A 11 17.21 -25.94 10.50
C ASP A 11 16.54 -27.32 10.38
N ALA A 12 17.37 -28.35 10.24
CA ALA A 12 16.91 -29.74 10.09
C ALA A 12 16.05 -30.25 11.27
N SER A 13 16.17 -29.66 12.47
CA SER A 13 15.34 -30.02 13.62
C SER A 13 13.91 -29.48 13.54
N MET A 14 13.66 -28.55 12.65
CA MET A 14 12.37 -27.85 12.51
C MET A 14 11.55 -28.32 11.30
N VAL A 15 11.97 -29.35 10.57
CA VAL A 15 11.33 -29.82 9.32
C VAL A 15 9.83 -30.10 9.52
N GLY A 16 9.43 -30.82 10.55
CA GLY A 16 8.01 -31.11 10.82
C GLY A 16 7.19 -29.85 11.08
N TYR A 17 7.77 -28.88 11.79
CA TYR A 17 7.13 -27.59 12.06
C TYR A 17 7.01 -26.72 10.79
N VAL A 18 8.02 -26.75 9.93
CA VAL A 18 8.01 -26.06 8.62
C VAL A 18 6.88 -26.60 7.73
N ASP A 19 6.70 -27.93 7.70
CA ASP A 19 5.63 -28.58 6.93
C ASP A 19 4.23 -28.18 7.45
N GLU A 20 4.05 -28.18 8.77
CA GLU A 20 2.79 -27.72 9.40
C GLU A 20 2.49 -26.26 9.05
N LEU A 21 3.49 -25.38 9.14
CA LEU A 21 3.33 -23.95 8.79
C LEU A 21 3.03 -23.75 7.31
N ASN A 22 3.60 -24.55 6.42
CA ASN A 22 3.31 -24.49 5.00
C ASN A 22 1.86 -24.89 4.72
N ASN A 23 1.41 -26.03 5.26
CA ASN A 23 0.04 -26.50 5.11
C ASN A 23 -0.98 -25.49 5.65
N LEU A 24 -0.71 -24.93 6.83
CA LEU A 24 -1.56 -23.89 7.41
C LEU A 24 -1.57 -22.62 6.56
N ALA A 25 -0.42 -22.22 6.02
CA ALA A 25 -0.34 -21.03 5.17
C ALA A 25 -1.13 -21.20 3.86
N ASP A 26 -1.15 -22.41 3.28
CA ASP A 26 -1.91 -22.69 2.07
C ASP A 26 -3.42 -22.71 2.36
N THR A 27 -3.85 -23.30 3.48
CA THR A 27 -5.25 -23.22 3.96
C THR A 27 -5.69 -21.78 4.18
N VAL A 28 -4.87 -20.94 4.84
CA VAL A 28 -5.16 -19.53 5.07
C VAL A 28 -5.22 -18.75 3.77
N LYS A 29 -4.35 -19.07 2.81
CA LYS A 29 -4.37 -18.44 1.48
C LYS A 29 -5.69 -18.70 0.75
N GLU A 30 -6.13 -19.95 0.71
CA GLU A 30 -7.40 -20.35 0.07
C GLU A 30 -8.58 -19.63 0.74
N SER A 31 -8.68 -19.75 2.07
CA SER A 31 -9.73 -19.08 2.85
C SER A 31 -9.72 -17.56 2.68
N PHE A 32 -8.55 -16.92 2.60
CA PHE A 32 -8.44 -15.48 2.35
C PHE A 32 -9.00 -15.10 0.98
N ILE A 33 -8.64 -15.85 -0.06
CA ILE A 33 -9.11 -15.58 -1.43
C ILE A 33 -10.64 -15.75 -1.51
N GLU A 34 -11.16 -16.84 -0.98
CA GLU A 34 -12.61 -17.14 -0.96
C GLU A 34 -13.41 -16.07 -0.17
N THR A 35 -12.84 -15.58 0.94
CA THR A 35 -13.52 -14.64 1.82
C THR A 35 -13.46 -13.20 1.31
N PHE A 36 -12.29 -12.76 0.84
CA PHE A 36 -12.05 -11.33 0.61
C PHE A 36 -12.01 -10.92 -0.86
N LEU A 37 -11.63 -11.81 -1.80
CA LEU A 37 -11.58 -11.44 -3.22
C LEU A 37 -12.97 -11.50 -3.84
N ASN A 38 -13.54 -10.34 -4.15
CA ASN A 38 -14.87 -10.24 -4.73
C ASN A 38 -14.88 -10.44 -6.27
N ASP A 39 -16.07 -10.62 -6.83
CA ASP A 39 -16.27 -10.83 -8.28
C ASP A 39 -15.81 -9.65 -9.15
N TYR A 40 -15.75 -8.44 -8.59
CA TYR A 40 -15.23 -7.26 -9.28
C TYR A 40 -13.70 -7.30 -9.41
N GLY A 41 -13.01 -8.12 -8.59
CA GLY A 41 -11.56 -8.33 -8.62
C GLY A 41 -10.77 -7.41 -7.73
N TYR A 42 -11.38 -6.91 -6.66
CA TYR A 42 -10.70 -6.24 -5.55
C TYR A 42 -11.09 -6.89 -4.21
N LEU A 43 -10.52 -6.44 -3.10
CA LEU A 43 -10.78 -7.04 -1.80
C LEU A 43 -11.89 -6.29 -1.06
N TYR A 44 -12.80 -7.04 -0.43
CA TYR A 44 -13.67 -6.47 0.60
C TYR A 44 -12.82 -5.83 1.70
N ASP A 45 -13.27 -4.73 2.28
CA ASP A 45 -12.55 -4.08 3.38
C ASP A 45 -12.65 -4.90 4.66
N TYR A 46 -13.84 -5.41 4.97
CA TYR A 46 -14.07 -6.40 6.01
C TYR A 46 -15.27 -7.30 5.69
N VAL A 47 -15.31 -8.46 6.34
CA VAL A 47 -16.40 -9.42 6.25
C VAL A 47 -16.87 -9.79 7.66
N ASN A 48 -18.19 -9.77 7.87
CA ASN A 48 -18.80 -10.16 9.14
C ASN A 48 -20.05 -11.00 8.87
N GLY A 49 -19.92 -12.32 8.97
CA GLY A 49 -20.98 -13.25 8.60
C GLY A 49 -21.41 -13.09 7.14
N ALA A 50 -22.67 -12.77 6.91
CA ALA A 50 -23.21 -12.55 5.57
C ALA A 50 -22.95 -11.14 5.00
N TYR A 51 -22.41 -10.22 5.79
CA TYR A 51 -22.11 -8.87 5.34
C TYR A 51 -20.66 -8.77 4.86
N ALA A 52 -20.48 -8.22 3.67
CA ALA A 52 -19.17 -7.93 3.10
C ALA A 52 -19.12 -6.45 2.64
N ASP A 53 -18.14 -5.69 3.13
CA ASP A 53 -18.01 -4.27 2.80
C ASP A 53 -17.31 -4.08 1.45
N LEU A 54 -18.05 -3.55 0.48
CA LEU A 54 -17.60 -3.23 -0.87
C LEU A 54 -16.88 -1.89 -0.98
N SER A 55 -16.69 -1.17 0.12
CA SER A 55 -15.98 0.11 0.11
C SER A 55 -14.56 -0.08 -0.42
N VAL A 56 -14.17 0.73 -1.39
CA VAL A 56 -12.79 0.71 -1.89
C VAL A 56 -11.94 1.52 -0.94
N ARG A 57 -11.14 0.81 -0.14
CA ARG A 57 -10.26 1.35 0.90
C ARG A 57 -8.80 0.91 0.70
N PRO A 58 -7.83 1.63 1.23
CA PRO A 58 -6.41 1.39 0.95
C PRO A 58 -5.84 0.13 1.63
N ASN A 59 -6.57 -0.53 2.55
CA ASN A 59 -6.12 -1.76 3.22
C ASN A 59 -5.70 -2.85 2.22
N MET A 60 -6.37 -2.91 1.08
CA MET A 60 -6.01 -3.83 0.00
C MET A 60 -4.62 -3.56 -0.59
N ALA A 61 -4.12 -2.32 -0.56
CA ALA A 61 -2.76 -2.00 -1.02
C ALA A 61 -1.71 -2.67 -0.12
N ILE A 62 -1.96 -2.74 1.20
CA ILE A 62 -1.11 -3.47 2.13
C ILE A 62 -1.11 -4.95 1.78
N ALA A 63 -2.30 -5.56 1.61
CA ALA A 63 -2.43 -6.98 1.31
C ALA A 63 -1.68 -7.41 0.04
N ILE A 64 -1.67 -6.57 -1.02
CA ILE A 64 -0.96 -6.86 -2.27
C ILE A 64 0.52 -6.42 -2.26
N GLY A 65 0.90 -5.50 -1.36
CA GLY A 65 2.27 -5.00 -1.22
C GLY A 65 3.19 -5.94 -0.41
N LEU A 66 2.66 -6.74 0.48
CA LEU A 66 3.44 -7.66 1.32
C LEU A 66 4.12 -8.76 0.49
N ASP A 67 5.29 -9.25 0.98
CA ASP A 67 6.06 -10.29 0.29
C ASP A 67 5.30 -11.60 0.19
N TYR A 68 4.69 -12.01 1.28
CA TYR A 68 3.91 -13.25 1.36
C TYR A 68 2.39 -12.99 1.22
N SER A 69 2.01 -12.16 0.23
CA SER A 69 0.59 -11.95 -0.08
C SER A 69 -0.07 -13.26 -0.52
N PRO A 70 -1.30 -13.55 -0.12
CA PRO A 70 -2.05 -14.70 -0.58
C PRO A 70 -2.43 -14.64 -2.06
N LEU A 71 -2.42 -13.44 -2.66
CA LEU A 71 -2.83 -13.21 -4.04
C LEU A 71 -1.72 -13.49 -5.04
N ASP A 72 -2.06 -14.11 -6.16
CA ASP A 72 -1.15 -14.27 -7.29
C ASP A 72 -0.91 -12.92 -8.03
N ARG A 73 0.02 -12.91 -9.00
CA ARG A 73 0.38 -11.70 -9.76
C ARG A 73 -0.82 -11.11 -10.52
N ARG A 74 -1.69 -11.95 -11.10
CA ARG A 74 -2.87 -11.51 -11.86
C ARG A 74 -3.91 -10.88 -10.94
N GLN A 75 -4.17 -11.51 -9.81
CA GLN A 75 -5.07 -11.01 -8.78
C GLN A 75 -4.54 -9.69 -8.19
N ARG A 76 -3.24 -9.63 -7.83
CA ARG A 76 -2.59 -8.39 -7.37
C ARG A 76 -2.74 -7.26 -8.38
N LYS A 77 -2.55 -7.54 -9.69
CA LYS A 77 -2.70 -6.54 -10.74
C LYS A 77 -4.12 -5.98 -10.76
N ARG A 78 -5.14 -6.83 -10.69
CA ARG A 78 -6.55 -6.38 -10.68
C ARG A 78 -6.84 -5.48 -9.48
N VAL A 79 -6.42 -5.89 -8.27
CA VAL A 79 -6.56 -5.07 -7.06
C VAL A 79 -5.80 -3.75 -7.19
N LEU A 80 -4.56 -3.79 -7.69
CA LEU A 80 -3.74 -2.60 -7.90
C LEU A 80 -4.37 -1.61 -8.88
N ASP A 81 -5.00 -2.10 -9.95
CA ASP A 81 -5.72 -1.26 -10.92
C ASP A 81 -6.89 -0.50 -10.23
N PHE A 82 -7.61 -1.14 -9.29
CA PHE A 82 -8.63 -0.48 -8.47
C PHE A 82 -8.03 0.57 -7.53
N VAL A 83 -6.97 0.22 -6.80
CA VAL A 83 -6.26 1.15 -5.90
C VAL A 83 -5.77 2.38 -6.68
N THR A 84 -5.15 2.17 -7.83
CA THR A 84 -4.64 3.26 -8.67
C THR A 84 -5.76 4.20 -9.13
N ARG A 85 -6.84 3.64 -9.66
CA ARG A 85 -7.94 4.42 -10.21
C ARG A 85 -8.74 5.17 -9.17
N GLU A 86 -9.01 4.56 -8.01
CA GLU A 86 -9.95 5.08 -7.03
C GLU A 86 -9.25 5.83 -5.89
N LEU A 87 -8.05 5.43 -5.51
CA LEU A 87 -7.42 5.90 -4.28
C LEU A 87 -6.16 6.73 -4.49
N LEU A 88 -5.41 6.51 -5.58
CA LEU A 88 -4.13 7.19 -5.77
C LEU A 88 -4.32 8.70 -5.94
N THR A 89 -3.52 9.46 -5.21
CA THR A 89 -3.37 10.92 -5.34
C THR A 89 -1.89 11.27 -5.43
N PRO A 90 -1.52 12.50 -5.81
CA PRO A 90 -0.13 12.95 -5.74
C PRO A 90 0.48 12.91 -4.34
N LYS A 91 -0.35 12.80 -3.29
CA LYS A 91 0.05 12.87 -1.87
C LYS A 91 -0.22 11.56 -1.09
N GLY A 92 -0.33 10.43 -1.77
CA GLY A 92 -0.58 9.12 -1.17
C GLY A 92 -1.92 8.52 -1.56
N LEU A 93 -2.41 7.55 -0.78
CA LEU A 93 -3.69 6.90 -1.04
C LEU A 93 -4.81 7.51 -0.21
N ARG A 94 -5.96 7.80 -0.85
CA ARG A 94 -7.19 8.15 -0.15
C ARG A 94 -7.60 7.05 0.81
N SER A 95 -8.14 7.42 1.95
CA SER A 95 -8.67 6.48 2.94
C SER A 95 -10.03 5.86 2.54
N LEU A 96 -10.71 6.47 1.56
CA LEU A 96 -11.95 5.97 0.97
C LEU A 96 -12.05 6.47 -0.48
N SER A 97 -12.64 5.66 -1.38
CA SER A 97 -12.91 6.09 -2.77
C SER A 97 -13.94 7.21 -2.82
N PRO A 98 -13.75 8.21 -3.73
CA PRO A 98 -14.74 9.25 -3.99
C PRO A 98 -16.13 8.75 -4.40
N LYS A 99 -16.22 7.50 -4.85
CA LYS A 99 -17.50 6.86 -5.25
C LYS A 99 -18.23 6.19 -4.10
N SER A 100 -17.59 6.05 -2.95
CA SER A 100 -18.18 5.40 -1.78
C SER A 100 -19.09 6.37 -1.01
N TYR A 101 -20.16 5.82 -0.45
CA TYR A 101 -21.03 6.58 0.46
C TYR A 101 -20.23 7.12 1.64
N GLY A 102 -20.51 8.34 2.06
CA GLY A 102 -19.85 8.99 3.18
C GLY A 102 -18.46 9.54 2.84
N TYR A 103 -18.04 9.58 1.55
CA TYR A 103 -16.78 10.21 1.16
C TYR A 103 -16.72 11.67 1.63
N ASN A 104 -15.70 11.99 2.41
CA ASN A 104 -15.40 13.34 2.90
C ASN A 104 -13.89 13.60 2.72
N PRO A 105 -13.49 14.34 1.67
CA PRO A 105 -12.08 14.50 1.32
C PRO A 105 -11.30 15.42 2.24
N THR A 106 -11.96 16.22 3.11
CA THR A 106 -11.32 17.34 3.79
C THR A 106 -11.28 17.12 5.30
N TYR A 107 -10.09 17.20 5.89
CA TYR A 107 -9.86 17.07 7.33
C TYR A 107 -9.85 18.46 7.99
N VAL A 108 -11.04 19.02 8.22
CA VAL A 108 -11.24 20.36 8.82
C VAL A 108 -12.40 20.35 9.83
N GLY A 109 -12.57 21.45 10.54
CA GLY A 109 -13.67 21.65 11.46
C GLY A 109 -13.33 21.32 12.92
N ASN A 110 -14.35 21.07 13.73
CA ASN A 110 -14.22 20.73 15.12
C ASN A 110 -13.69 19.28 15.30
N PRO A 111 -13.33 18.84 16.51
CA PRO A 111 -12.78 17.50 16.75
C PRO A 111 -13.68 16.35 16.24
N ILE A 112 -15.00 16.45 16.36
CA ILE A 112 -15.94 15.41 15.93
C ILE A 112 -15.98 15.33 14.40
N GLU A 113 -15.99 16.47 13.71
CA GLU A 113 -15.98 16.54 12.25
C GLU A 113 -14.67 15.96 11.69
N ARG A 114 -13.54 16.25 12.32
CA ARG A 114 -12.24 15.72 11.94
C ARG A 114 -12.14 14.21 12.20
N GLU A 115 -12.63 13.73 13.34
CA GLU A 115 -12.68 12.30 13.66
C GLU A 115 -13.53 11.54 12.63
N TYR A 116 -14.67 12.08 12.25
CA TYR A 116 -15.48 11.51 11.18
C TYR A 116 -14.72 11.50 9.82
N ALA A 117 -14.06 12.59 9.46
CA ALA A 117 -13.38 12.74 8.17
C ALA A 117 -12.14 11.85 8.03
N VAL A 118 -11.43 11.57 9.12
CA VAL A 118 -10.06 11.01 9.13
C VAL A 118 -9.90 9.71 8.33
N HIS A 119 -10.96 8.90 8.22
CA HIS A 119 -10.98 7.65 7.47
C HIS A 119 -11.93 7.66 6.27
N GLN A 120 -12.46 8.83 5.89
CA GLN A 120 -13.51 8.93 4.88
C GLN A 120 -13.08 9.65 3.58
N GLY A 121 -11.78 9.83 3.35
CA GLY A 121 -11.36 10.45 2.10
C GLY A 121 -9.95 11.03 2.10
N PRO A 122 -9.45 11.66 3.19
CA PRO A 122 -8.11 12.22 3.21
C PRO A 122 -7.04 11.21 2.81
N ALA A 123 -6.04 11.69 2.07
CA ALA A 123 -4.94 10.85 1.59
C ALA A 123 -3.88 10.63 2.68
N ARG A 124 -3.33 9.43 2.70
CA ARG A 124 -2.32 8.97 3.65
C ARG A 124 -0.99 8.70 2.94
N PRO A 125 0.06 9.51 3.14
CA PRO A 125 1.35 9.32 2.47
C PRO A 125 2.02 7.98 2.77
N TRP A 126 1.96 7.50 4.02
CA TRP A 126 2.60 6.23 4.40
C TRP A 126 2.08 5.02 3.63
N LEU A 127 0.85 5.05 3.16
CA LEU A 127 0.27 3.97 2.34
C LEU A 127 0.90 3.90 0.94
N PHE A 128 1.54 4.99 0.49
CA PHE A 128 2.26 5.01 -0.78
C PHE A 128 3.41 4.00 -0.82
N GLY A 129 4.06 3.73 0.31
CA GLY A 129 5.12 2.71 0.39
C GLY A 129 4.60 1.32 0.01
N PHE A 130 3.47 0.91 0.55
CA PHE A 130 2.83 -0.38 0.20
C PHE A 130 2.31 -0.41 -1.25
N TYR A 131 1.80 0.72 -1.73
CA TYR A 131 1.42 0.86 -3.14
C TYR A 131 2.62 0.68 -4.07
N ALA A 132 3.75 1.31 -3.77
CA ALA A 132 4.97 1.18 -4.55
C ALA A 132 5.50 -0.27 -4.56
N ASP A 133 5.49 -0.95 -3.40
CA ASP A 133 5.85 -2.36 -3.30
C ASP A 133 4.94 -3.23 -4.18
N ALA A 134 3.62 -3.02 -4.11
CA ALA A 134 2.66 -3.72 -4.95
C ALA A 134 2.90 -3.45 -6.44
N TYR A 135 3.21 -2.19 -6.79
CA TYR A 135 3.49 -1.78 -8.15
C TYR A 135 4.72 -2.48 -8.72
N PHE A 136 5.82 -2.54 -7.96
CA PHE A 136 7.02 -3.27 -8.34
C PHE A 136 6.79 -4.79 -8.44
N LYS A 137 6.00 -5.39 -7.56
CA LYS A 137 5.64 -6.82 -7.64
C LYS A 137 4.81 -7.18 -8.87
N VAL A 138 4.06 -6.24 -9.40
CA VAL A 138 3.26 -6.43 -10.63
C VAL A 138 4.06 -6.10 -11.88
N PHE A 139 4.74 -4.95 -11.92
CA PHE A 139 5.38 -4.41 -13.12
C PHE A 139 6.90 -4.58 -13.15
N GLY A 140 7.50 -4.97 -12.02
CA GLY A 140 8.96 -5.08 -11.92
C GLY A 140 9.63 -3.73 -12.23
N VAL A 141 10.75 -3.81 -12.90
CA VAL A 141 11.58 -2.67 -13.28
C VAL A 141 10.86 -1.66 -14.17
N SER A 142 9.91 -2.10 -15.01
CA SER A 142 9.13 -1.19 -15.86
C SER A 142 8.26 -0.19 -15.08
N GLY A 143 8.04 -0.45 -13.78
CA GLY A 143 7.36 0.45 -12.88
C GLY A 143 8.19 1.61 -12.33
N LEU A 144 9.53 1.57 -12.51
CA LEU A 144 10.47 2.48 -11.84
C LEU A 144 10.16 3.96 -12.11
N SER A 145 10.07 4.36 -13.36
CA SER A 145 9.86 5.77 -13.73
C SER A 145 8.53 6.34 -13.25
N PHE A 146 7.52 5.50 -13.07
CA PHE A 146 6.25 5.94 -12.51
C PHE A 146 6.37 6.24 -11.01
N ILE A 147 6.99 5.34 -10.26
CA ILE A 147 7.18 5.52 -8.80
C ILE A 147 8.12 6.70 -8.52
N GLU A 148 9.20 6.87 -9.29
CA GLU A 148 10.10 8.04 -9.18
C GLU A 148 9.35 9.36 -9.36
N ARG A 149 8.51 9.47 -10.39
CA ARG A 149 7.69 10.69 -10.62
C ARG A 149 6.73 10.96 -9.48
N MET A 150 6.16 9.92 -8.89
CA MET A 150 5.28 10.09 -7.71
C MET A 150 6.06 10.58 -6.49
N LEU A 151 7.31 10.14 -6.30
CA LEU A 151 8.17 10.56 -5.19
C LEU A 151 8.57 12.04 -5.31
N ILE A 152 8.83 12.56 -6.52
CA ILE A 152 9.10 13.99 -6.76
C ILE A 152 7.97 14.86 -6.21
N GLY A 153 6.72 14.41 -6.29
CA GLY A 153 5.57 15.15 -5.76
C GLY A 153 5.58 15.40 -4.25
N TYR A 154 6.50 14.78 -3.50
CA TYR A 154 6.67 15.04 -2.06
C TYR A 154 7.76 16.07 -1.74
N GLU A 155 8.62 16.44 -2.70
CA GLU A 155 9.74 17.38 -2.44
C GLU A 155 9.24 18.74 -2.01
N ASP A 156 8.23 19.30 -2.67
CA ASP A 156 7.64 20.59 -2.33
C ASP A 156 7.07 20.59 -0.91
N GLU A 157 6.41 19.49 -0.51
CA GLU A 157 5.82 19.34 0.82
C GLU A 157 6.85 19.38 1.95
N MET A 158 8.06 18.91 1.68
CA MET A 158 9.15 18.91 2.68
C MET A 158 9.67 20.32 3.00
N THR A 159 9.19 21.35 2.31
CA THR A 159 9.56 22.75 2.52
C THR A 159 8.40 23.59 3.05
N GLU A 160 7.16 23.09 3.04
CA GLU A 160 5.98 23.87 3.42
C GLU A 160 5.67 23.83 4.92
N GLY A 161 5.15 22.73 5.43
CA GLY A 161 4.65 22.66 6.81
C GLY A 161 5.75 22.54 7.86
N CYS A 162 6.70 21.62 7.64
CA CYS A 162 7.87 21.38 8.49
C CYS A 162 9.03 20.94 7.62
N ILE A 163 10.15 21.65 7.68
CA ILE A 163 11.34 21.37 6.85
C ILE A 163 11.81 19.93 7.03
N GLY A 164 11.94 19.21 5.92
CA GLY A 164 12.36 17.81 5.91
C GLY A 164 11.32 16.81 6.44
N SER A 165 10.06 17.21 6.54
CA SER A 165 8.98 16.34 7.00
C SER A 165 7.73 16.43 6.12
N LEU A 166 6.76 15.56 6.40
CA LEU A 166 5.48 15.49 5.70
C LEU A 166 4.34 15.62 6.69
N SER A 167 3.29 16.32 6.29
CA SER A 167 2.03 16.40 7.04
C SER A 167 1.44 15.01 7.28
N GLU A 168 0.69 14.85 8.35
CA GLU A 168 0.10 13.57 8.76
C GLU A 168 -0.81 12.98 7.69
N LEU A 169 -1.60 13.81 7.05
CA LEU A 169 -2.50 13.48 5.96
C LEU A 169 -2.69 14.68 5.04
N PHE A 170 -3.29 14.45 3.88
CA PHE A 170 -3.61 15.47 2.89
C PHE A 170 -5.10 15.40 2.53
N ASP A 171 -5.68 16.52 2.12
CA ASP A 171 -7.03 16.48 1.56
C ASP A 171 -7.09 15.49 0.39
N GLY A 172 -8.18 14.74 0.27
CA GLY A 172 -8.36 13.72 -0.76
C GLY A 172 -8.62 14.30 -2.16
N ASN A 173 -8.94 15.60 -2.26
CA ASN A 173 -9.19 16.31 -3.51
C ASN A 173 -8.25 17.53 -3.65
N PRO A 174 -8.03 18.04 -4.88
CA PRO A 174 -7.25 19.25 -5.09
C PRO A 174 -7.74 20.40 -4.19
N PRO A 175 -6.82 21.21 -3.66
CA PRO A 175 -5.39 21.28 -3.94
C PRO A 175 -4.52 20.27 -3.18
N PHE A 176 -5.10 19.28 -2.50
CA PHE A 176 -4.40 18.28 -1.68
C PHE A 176 -3.61 18.91 -0.52
N ALA A 177 -4.23 19.84 0.18
CA ALA A 177 -3.58 20.57 1.27
C ALA A 177 -3.19 19.64 2.42
N GLY A 178 -2.01 19.88 3.01
CA GLY A 178 -1.53 19.18 4.19
C GLY A 178 -2.41 19.44 5.41
N ARG A 179 -2.70 18.41 6.21
CA ARG A 179 -3.58 18.43 7.37
C ARG A 179 -3.03 17.61 8.52
N GLY A 180 -3.66 17.76 9.68
CA GLY A 180 -3.27 17.04 10.90
C GLY A 180 -1.96 17.56 11.47
N ALA A 181 -1.12 16.69 12.01
CA ALA A 181 0.21 17.06 12.47
C ALA A 181 1.10 17.48 11.31
N VAL A 182 1.83 18.58 11.45
CA VAL A 182 2.73 19.13 10.42
C VAL A 182 3.93 18.25 10.13
N SER A 183 4.22 17.29 11.01
CA SER A 183 5.32 16.33 10.90
C SER A 183 4.87 14.96 11.36
N ALA A 184 4.91 13.98 10.48
CA ALA A 184 4.53 12.59 10.77
C ALA A 184 5.65 11.63 10.37
N SER A 185 6.38 11.11 11.35
CA SER A 185 7.55 10.23 11.17
C SER A 185 7.24 8.98 10.33
N LYS A 186 6.05 8.39 10.46
CA LYS A 186 5.63 7.23 9.66
C LYS A 186 5.57 7.55 8.17
N ASN A 187 5.16 8.76 7.79
CA ASN A 187 5.10 9.20 6.40
C ASN A 187 6.51 9.34 5.83
N VAL A 188 7.39 10.03 6.57
CA VAL A 188 8.80 10.20 6.18
C VAL A 188 9.49 8.84 6.09
N GLY A 189 9.29 7.95 7.08
CA GLY A 189 9.87 6.61 7.09
C GLY A 189 9.48 5.77 5.87
N GLU A 190 8.21 5.79 5.48
CA GLU A 190 7.73 5.04 4.31
C GLU A 190 8.22 5.63 2.98
N ILE A 191 8.31 6.96 2.85
CA ILE A 191 8.90 7.59 1.67
C ILE A 191 10.39 7.27 1.57
N LEU A 192 11.16 7.33 2.67
CA LEU A 192 12.57 6.94 2.69
C LEU A 192 12.76 5.46 2.34
N ARG A 193 11.89 4.57 2.86
CA ARG A 193 11.91 3.14 2.52
C ARG A 193 11.66 2.94 1.01
N THR A 194 10.71 3.66 0.45
CA THR A 194 10.39 3.61 -0.98
C THR A 194 11.55 4.12 -1.84
N LEU A 195 12.17 5.24 -1.45
CA LEU A 195 13.37 5.77 -2.12
C LEU A 195 14.53 4.78 -2.12
N ARG A 196 14.72 4.07 -1.01
CA ARG A 196 15.71 2.99 -0.92
C ARG A 196 15.42 1.87 -1.91
N ASN A 197 14.16 1.39 -1.95
CA ASN A 197 13.75 0.33 -2.88
C ASN A 197 13.94 0.75 -4.34
N VAL A 198 13.56 1.98 -4.69
CA VAL A 198 13.81 2.57 -6.02
C VAL A 198 15.29 2.54 -6.38
N LYS A 199 16.15 2.97 -5.45
CA LYS A 199 17.62 2.97 -5.66
C LYS A 199 18.19 1.56 -5.84
N GLU A 200 17.67 0.58 -5.11
CA GLU A 200 18.11 -0.82 -5.23
C GLU A 200 17.69 -1.41 -6.60
N ILE A 201 16.45 -1.18 -7.03
CA ILE A 201 15.96 -1.62 -8.35
C ILE A 201 16.72 -0.94 -9.50
N SER A 202 16.99 0.36 -9.38
CA SER A 202 17.76 1.11 -10.38
C SER A 202 19.18 0.58 -10.55
N LYS A 203 19.85 0.16 -9.47
CA LYS A 203 21.17 -0.47 -9.51
C LYS A 203 21.16 -1.81 -10.25
N GLN A 204 20.13 -2.64 -10.02
CA GLN A 204 19.98 -3.93 -10.72
C GLN A 204 19.93 -3.74 -12.23
N LEU A 205 19.20 -2.75 -12.73
CA LEU A 205 19.16 -2.37 -14.15
C LEU A 205 20.53 -2.03 -14.72
N THR A 206 21.31 -1.24 -13.98
CA THR A 206 22.62 -0.81 -14.45
C THR A 206 23.60 -1.98 -14.55
N THR A 207 23.50 -2.95 -13.63
CA THR A 207 24.34 -4.15 -13.63
C THR A 207 23.98 -5.08 -14.79
N GLU A 208 22.70 -5.37 -15.01
CA GLU A 208 22.22 -6.21 -16.11
C GLU A 208 22.60 -5.62 -17.48
N THR A 209 22.58 -4.30 -17.63
CA THR A 209 22.96 -3.62 -18.87
C THR A 209 24.47 -3.69 -19.11
N SER A 210 25.29 -3.67 -18.06
CA SER A 210 26.75 -3.76 -18.18
C SER A 210 27.25 -5.18 -18.43
N GLU A 211 26.52 -6.22 -18.06
CA GLU A 211 26.87 -7.62 -18.34
C GLU A 211 26.41 -8.09 -19.74
N SER A 212 25.56 -7.31 -20.41
CA SER A 212 25.02 -7.62 -21.76
C SER A 212 25.77 -6.92 -22.92
N ILE A 213 26.84 -6.18 -22.62
CA ILE A 213 27.75 -5.50 -23.57
C ILE A 213 29.09 -6.19 -23.56
#